data_156bfa95b16dfdc9d55e8a8df0b37802
#
_entry.id   156bfa95b16dfdc9d55e8a8df0b37802
#
_cell.length_a   1.000
_cell.length_b   1.000
_cell.length_c   1.000
_cell.angle_alpha   90.00
_cell.angle_beta   90.00
_cell.angle_gamma   90.00
#
_symmetry.space_group_name_H-M   'P 1'
#
loop_
_entity.id
_entity.type
_entity.pdbx_description
1 polymer ?
#
loop_
_entity_poly.entity_id
_entity_poly.type
_entity_poly.pdbx_seq_one_letter_code
_entity_poly.pdbx_strand_id
1 'polypeptide(L)'
;MKTVCFGEIMLRLSPPGFERFFQSPALQASFGGGEANVAVSLAHFGCDSHYVTLLPANPIGDAALRTLRAEGVKVDHVLRGGSRLGIYFAESGASQRASTVIYDRAHSAVSELAPGAVNWACVIQGAGWFHWTGITPALGSAVAGCVGEAIEAARAAGAAVSVDLNYRRKLWSEAEAQRVMRPLVQGADLVIANEEDLQAVLGVAVSGADVTRGALDASAYREACATVAHEFDVARVAVTLRESHSASDNHWSGVLFERESGAFHQSPRYALRIVDRIGGGDSFAAGLVFELMGGAPPARALGFAVAASALKHSIPGDFNRVSADEVRRLMDGDGSGRVQR
;
A
#
# COMPACT_ATOMS: atom_id res chain seq x y z
N MET A 1 -13.01 13.73 4.62
CA MET A 1 -11.86 14.06 5.49
C MET A 1 -10.61 14.09 4.63
N LYS A 2 -9.64 14.97 4.93
CA LYS A 2 -8.38 15.10 4.19
C LYS A 2 -7.43 13.96 4.58
N THR A 3 -6.85 13.30 3.58
CA THR A 3 -5.78 12.31 3.72
C THR A 3 -4.56 12.77 2.95
N VAL A 4 -3.36 12.45 3.44
CA VAL A 4 -2.10 12.77 2.76
C VAL A 4 -1.29 11.48 2.61
N CYS A 5 -0.87 11.16 1.40
CA CYS A 5 0.03 10.05 1.10
C CYS A 5 1.34 10.58 0.52
N PHE A 6 2.49 10.06 0.98
CA PHE A 6 3.81 10.47 0.51
C PHE A 6 4.63 9.29 0.01
N GLY A 7 5.08 9.33 -1.23
CA GLY A 7 5.92 8.28 -1.78
C GLY A 7 6.24 8.40 -3.26
N GLU A 8 6.65 7.30 -3.88
CA GLU A 8 7.01 7.25 -5.29
C GLU A 8 5.85 6.78 -6.17
N ILE A 9 5.64 7.49 -7.28
CA ILE A 9 4.86 6.99 -8.41
C ILE A 9 5.80 6.70 -9.57
N MET A 10 5.61 5.56 -10.25
CA MET A 10 6.43 5.09 -11.36
C MET A 10 5.61 4.89 -12.62
N LEU A 11 6.29 4.90 -13.76
CA LEU A 11 5.73 4.42 -15.03
C LEU A 11 5.78 2.88 -15.04
N ARG A 12 4.62 2.25 -15.18
CA ARG A 12 4.49 0.81 -15.42
C ARG A 12 4.44 0.52 -16.91
N LEU A 13 5.26 -0.42 -17.36
CA LEU A 13 5.25 -0.97 -18.72
C LEU A 13 4.93 -2.46 -18.66
N SER A 14 3.85 -2.88 -19.29
CA SER A 14 3.37 -4.28 -19.26
C SER A 14 3.10 -4.81 -20.66
N PRO A 15 3.48 -6.07 -20.98
CA PRO A 15 2.98 -6.73 -22.18
C PRO A 15 1.44 -6.81 -22.15
N PRO A 16 0.78 -6.90 -23.32
CA PRO A 16 -0.65 -7.10 -23.39
C PRO A 16 -1.08 -8.43 -22.76
N GLY A 17 -2.13 -8.41 -21.93
CA GLY A 17 -2.72 -9.60 -21.33
C GLY A 17 -1.72 -10.46 -20.54
N PHE A 18 -1.49 -11.69 -20.99
CA PHE A 18 -0.56 -12.65 -20.37
C PHE A 18 0.66 -12.94 -21.25
N GLU A 19 0.95 -12.08 -22.23
CA GLU A 19 2.16 -12.21 -23.05
C GLU A 19 3.44 -12.09 -22.20
N ARG A 20 4.51 -12.72 -22.70
CA ARG A 20 5.85 -12.55 -22.16
C ARG A 20 6.45 -11.24 -22.62
N PHE A 21 7.45 -10.72 -21.90
CA PHE A 21 8.19 -9.56 -22.35
C PHE A 21 8.70 -9.76 -23.80
N PHE A 22 8.37 -8.80 -24.65
CA PHE A 22 8.75 -8.77 -26.09
C PHE A 22 8.23 -9.95 -26.94
N GLN A 23 7.23 -10.68 -26.47
CA GLN A 23 6.49 -11.63 -27.30
C GLN A 23 5.76 -10.88 -28.46
N SER A 24 5.23 -9.70 -28.18
CA SER A 24 4.84 -8.69 -29.16
C SER A 24 5.68 -7.42 -28.97
N PRO A 25 5.75 -6.51 -29.95
CA PRO A 25 6.53 -5.28 -29.81
C PRO A 25 5.85 -4.22 -28.93
N ALA A 26 4.61 -4.45 -28.47
CA ALA A 26 3.84 -3.49 -27.71
C ALA A 26 4.06 -3.64 -26.21
N LEU A 27 4.20 -2.51 -25.50
CA LEU A 27 4.08 -2.41 -24.05
C LEU A 27 3.00 -1.37 -23.71
N GLN A 28 2.06 -1.77 -22.87
CA GLN A 28 1.04 -0.88 -22.33
C GLN A 28 1.65 -0.03 -21.21
N ALA A 29 1.47 1.29 -21.28
CA ALA A 29 1.96 2.23 -20.30
C ALA A 29 0.84 2.62 -19.32
N SER A 30 1.13 2.55 -18.04
CA SER A 30 0.27 3.04 -16.94
C SER A 30 1.15 3.60 -15.82
N PHE A 31 0.53 4.10 -14.75
CA PHE A 31 1.26 4.60 -13.60
C PHE A 31 0.81 3.86 -12.34
N GLY A 32 1.72 3.72 -11.36
CA GLY A 32 1.46 3.11 -10.08
C GLY A 32 2.60 3.32 -9.09
N GLY A 33 2.31 3.07 -7.83
CA GLY A 33 3.24 3.20 -6.71
C GLY A 33 2.48 3.03 -5.41
N GLY A 34 3.06 2.44 -4.37
CA GLY A 34 2.35 2.07 -3.16
C GLY A 34 1.44 3.16 -2.64
N GLU A 35 2.00 4.29 -2.27
CA GLU A 35 1.27 5.42 -1.68
C GLU A 35 0.37 6.14 -2.69
N ALA A 36 0.74 6.14 -3.99
CA ALA A 36 -0.11 6.66 -5.06
C ALA A 36 -1.36 5.80 -5.25
N ASN A 37 -1.22 4.48 -5.16
CA ASN A 37 -2.33 3.52 -5.24
C ASN A 37 -3.28 3.68 -4.05
N VAL A 38 -2.73 3.91 -2.83
CA VAL A 38 -3.52 4.23 -1.64
C VAL A 38 -4.27 5.54 -1.83
N ALA A 39 -3.59 6.59 -2.31
CA ALA A 39 -4.22 7.90 -2.54
C ALA A 39 -5.37 7.81 -3.56
N VAL A 40 -5.19 7.06 -4.64
CA VAL A 40 -6.24 6.82 -5.65
C VAL A 40 -7.43 6.07 -5.05
N SER A 41 -7.16 4.98 -4.31
CA SER A 41 -8.24 4.22 -3.64
C SER A 41 -9.04 5.11 -2.68
N LEU A 42 -8.37 5.92 -1.87
CA LEU A 42 -9.02 6.87 -0.95
C LEU A 42 -9.87 7.92 -1.69
N ALA A 43 -9.39 8.42 -2.83
CA ALA A 43 -10.16 9.34 -3.66
C ALA A 43 -11.44 8.67 -4.20
N HIS A 44 -11.37 7.43 -4.69
CA HIS A 44 -12.52 6.66 -5.14
C HIS A 44 -13.49 6.29 -4.01
N PHE A 45 -13.02 6.20 -2.77
CA PHE A 45 -13.88 6.05 -1.59
C PHE A 45 -14.52 7.37 -1.13
N GLY A 46 -14.17 8.51 -1.77
CA GLY A 46 -14.76 9.83 -1.47
C GLY A 46 -13.99 10.66 -0.46
N CYS A 47 -12.72 10.32 -0.15
CA CYS A 47 -11.85 11.15 0.67
C CYS A 47 -11.33 12.36 -0.11
N ASP A 48 -11.00 13.44 0.60
CA ASP A 48 -10.17 14.53 0.08
C ASP A 48 -8.70 14.08 0.11
N SER A 49 -8.31 13.33 -0.93
CA SER A 49 -7.04 12.62 -0.99
C SER A 49 -5.95 13.45 -1.65
N HIS A 50 -4.87 13.72 -0.92
CA HIS A 50 -3.70 14.47 -1.36
C HIS A 50 -2.48 13.56 -1.51
N TYR A 51 -1.71 13.81 -2.56
CA TYR A 51 -0.48 13.06 -2.81
C TYR A 51 0.74 13.98 -2.85
N VAL A 52 1.82 13.56 -2.20
CA VAL A 52 3.10 14.28 -2.14
C VAL A 52 4.18 13.43 -2.78
N THR A 53 4.93 14.00 -3.70
CA THR A 53 6.08 13.36 -4.36
C THR A 53 6.91 14.42 -5.08
N LEU A 54 8.03 14.02 -5.67
CA LEU A 54 8.78 14.81 -6.64
C LEU A 54 8.71 14.15 -8.01
N LEU A 55 8.24 14.90 -9.02
CA LEU A 55 8.14 14.43 -10.41
C LEU A 55 9.06 15.23 -11.33
N PRO A 56 9.70 14.59 -12.33
CA PRO A 56 10.53 15.31 -13.29
C PRO A 56 9.72 16.36 -14.08
N ALA A 57 10.33 17.50 -14.37
CA ALA A 57 9.71 18.58 -15.13
C ALA A 57 9.78 18.30 -16.64
N ASN A 58 9.12 17.23 -17.08
CA ASN A 58 9.07 16.77 -18.46
C ASN A 58 7.70 16.14 -18.78
N PRO A 59 7.40 15.82 -20.06
CA PRO A 59 6.10 15.27 -20.47
C PRO A 59 5.70 13.96 -19.76
N ILE A 60 6.65 13.14 -19.30
CA ILE A 60 6.35 11.90 -18.57
C ILE A 60 5.84 12.22 -17.15
N GLY A 61 6.55 13.13 -16.44
CA GLY A 61 6.08 13.63 -15.13
C GLY A 61 4.74 14.35 -15.23
N ASP A 62 4.50 15.09 -16.34
CA ASP A 62 3.19 15.71 -16.60
C ASP A 62 2.08 14.68 -16.82
N ALA A 63 2.40 13.56 -17.48
CA ALA A 63 1.46 12.47 -17.68
C ALA A 63 1.08 11.79 -16.34
N ALA A 64 2.06 11.53 -15.46
CA ALA A 64 1.81 11.02 -14.12
C ALA A 64 0.89 11.96 -13.32
N LEU A 65 1.17 13.26 -13.35
CA LEU A 65 0.38 14.29 -12.67
C LEU A 65 -1.07 14.32 -13.19
N ARG A 66 -1.25 14.29 -14.52
CA ARG A 66 -2.59 14.24 -15.14
C ARG A 66 -3.35 12.98 -14.75
N THR A 67 -2.66 11.85 -14.70
CA THR A 67 -3.27 10.57 -14.30
C THR A 67 -3.80 10.66 -12.87
N LEU A 68 -3.00 11.12 -11.91
CA LEU A 68 -3.46 11.29 -10.53
C LEU A 68 -4.67 12.22 -10.41
N ARG A 69 -4.66 13.35 -11.14
CA ARG A 69 -5.82 14.26 -11.18
C ARG A 69 -7.07 13.63 -11.77
N ALA A 70 -6.92 12.83 -12.83
CA ALA A 70 -8.03 12.12 -13.45
C ALA A 70 -8.67 11.07 -12.52
N GLU A 71 -7.88 10.50 -11.59
CA GLU A 71 -8.35 9.59 -10.55
C GLU A 71 -8.86 10.34 -9.29
N GLY A 72 -8.99 11.67 -9.33
CA GLY A 72 -9.53 12.48 -8.23
C GLY A 72 -8.54 12.86 -7.12
N VAL A 73 -7.26 12.53 -7.27
CA VAL A 73 -6.23 12.86 -6.28
C VAL A 73 -5.80 14.33 -6.40
N LYS A 74 -5.70 15.03 -5.28
CA LYS A 74 -5.16 16.39 -5.19
C LYS A 74 -3.63 16.34 -5.28
N VAL A 75 -3.08 17.12 -6.19
CA VAL A 75 -1.66 17.12 -6.54
C VAL A 75 -0.98 18.49 -6.29
N ASP A 76 -1.61 19.35 -5.50
CA ASP A 76 -1.12 20.72 -5.23
C ASP A 76 0.21 20.74 -4.49
N HIS A 77 0.55 19.65 -3.81
CA HIS A 77 1.80 19.46 -3.07
C HIS A 77 2.82 18.60 -3.81
N VAL A 78 2.57 18.28 -5.09
CA VAL A 78 3.55 17.57 -5.92
C VAL A 78 4.63 18.54 -6.38
N LEU A 79 5.87 18.26 -5.98
CA LEU A 79 7.03 19.04 -6.39
C LEU A 79 7.46 18.67 -7.82
N ARG A 80 8.12 19.62 -8.49
CA ARG A 80 8.64 19.43 -9.86
C ARG A 80 10.15 19.63 -9.89
N GLY A 81 10.86 18.61 -10.35
CA GLY A 81 12.32 18.58 -10.40
C GLY A 81 12.84 17.16 -10.53
N GLY A 82 14.15 17.01 -10.34
CA GLY A 82 14.81 15.71 -10.51
C GLY A 82 14.96 15.31 -11.98
N SER A 83 15.70 14.23 -12.21
CA SER A 83 16.16 13.85 -13.54
C SER A 83 15.17 12.95 -14.31
N ARG A 84 14.52 12.01 -13.63
CA ARG A 84 13.67 11.00 -14.28
C ARG A 84 12.55 10.47 -13.38
N LEU A 85 11.52 9.92 -14.00
CA LEU A 85 10.55 9.07 -13.31
C LEU A 85 11.10 7.65 -13.21
N GLY A 86 10.89 6.97 -12.08
CA GLY A 86 11.14 5.54 -11.96
C GLY A 86 10.27 4.74 -12.91
N ILE A 87 10.78 3.61 -13.41
CA ILE A 87 10.06 2.71 -14.31
C ILE A 87 10.04 1.32 -13.69
N TYR A 88 8.99 0.59 -13.90
CA TYR A 88 9.00 -0.84 -13.70
C TYR A 88 8.26 -1.58 -14.82
N PHE A 89 8.76 -2.76 -15.12
CA PHE A 89 8.18 -3.66 -16.09
C PHE A 89 7.43 -4.75 -15.34
N ALA A 90 6.19 -5.04 -15.73
CA ALA A 90 5.34 -6.03 -15.09
C ALA A 90 4.76 -7.01 -16.10
N GLU A 91 5.24 -8.27 -16.04
CA GLU A 91 4.67 -9.39 -16.79
C GLU A 91 3.66 -10.14 -15.91
N SER A 92 2.43 -10.25 -16.34
CA SER A 92 1.39 -10.97 -15.61
C SER A 92 1.61 -12.48 -15.67
N GLY A 93 1.55 -13.12 -14.51
CA GLY A 93 1.58 -14.57 -14.41
C GLY A 93 0.26 -15.20 -14.83
N ALA A 94 0.29 -16.49 -15.15
CA ALA A 94 -0.89 -17.28 -15.47
C ALA A 94 -0.69 -18.73 -15.04
N SER A 95 -1.68 -19.33 -14.38
CA SER A 95 -1.60 -20.71 -13.89
C SER A 95 -0.34 -20.93 -13.03
N GLN A 96 0.56 -21.82 -13.40
CA GLN A 96 1.82 -22.10 -12.69
C GLN A 96 2.95 -21.10 -12.99
N ARG A 97 2.78 -20.24 -14.00
CA ARG A 97 3.78 -19.25 -14.37
C ARG A 97 3.66 -18.02 -13.49
N ALA A 98 4.66 -17.75 -12.67
CA ALA A 98 4.69 -16.58 -11.80
C ALA A 98 4.73 -15.26 -12.58
N SER A 99 4.18 -14.19 -11.98
CA SER A 99 4.39 -12.82 -12.46
C SER A 99 5.85 -12.41 -12.29
N THR A 100 6.35 -11.57 -13.20
CA THR A 100 7.72 -11.04 -13.15
C THR A 100 7.68 -9.53 -13.07
N VAL A 101 8.43 -8.94 -12.12
CA VAL A 101 8.59 -7.49 -12.00
C VAL A 101 10.07 -7.13 -12.04
N ILE A 102 10.40 -6.20 -12.96
CA ILE A 102 11.75 -5.67 -13.14
C ILE A 102 11.68 -4.15 -12.87
N TYR A 103 12.53 -3.67 -11.95
CA TYR A 103 12.59 -2.25 -11.61
C TYR A 103 13.78 -1.57 -12.28
N ASP A 104 13.52 -0.41 -12.86
CA ASP A 104 14.48 0.58 -13.30
C ASP A 104 14.14 1.93 -12.62
N ARG A 105 14.48 2.05 -11.33
CA ARG A 105 14.07 3.17 -10.48
C ARG A 105 15.23 3.91 -9.80
N ALA A 106 16.47 3.48 -10.01
CA ALA A 106 17.62 4.19 -9.46
C ALA A 106 17.64 5.64 -9.96
N HIS A 107 17.96 6.57 -9.07
CA HIS A 107 17.99 8.01 -9.35
C HIS A 107 16.66 8.56 -9.91
N SER A 108 15.53 8.01 -9.46
CA SER A 108 14.23 8.62 -9.73
C SER A 108 14.10 9.95 -8.99
N ALA A 109 13.32 10.87 -9.55
CA ALA A 109 13.18 12.22 -9.01
C ALA A 109 12.90 12.23 -7.49
N VAL A 110 11.97 11.37 -7.02
CA VAL A 110 11.64 11.30 -5.60
C VAL A 110 12.83 10.88 -4.72
N SER A 111 13.78 10.07 -5.24
CA SER A 111 15.00 9.70 -4.51
C SER A 111 15.98 10.86 -4.33
N GLU A 112 15.77 11.96 -5.04
CA GLU A 112 16.56 13.20 -4.92
C GLU A 112 15.97 14.18 -3.89
N LEU A 113 14.82 13.87 -3.25
CA LEU A 113 14.27 14.69 -2.18
C LEU A 113 15.19 14.73 -0.98
N ALA A 114 15.30 15.91 -0.39
CA ALA A 114 16.08 16.15 0.82
C ALA A 114 15.19 16.74 1.93
N PRO A 115 15.56 16.55 3.21
CA PRO A 115 14.88 17.21 4.32
C PRO A 115 14.76 18.72 4.10
N GLY A 116 13.62 19.28 4.50
CA GLY A 116 13.29 20.69 4.29
C GLY A 116 12.73 21.05 2.89
N ALA A 117 12.74 20.12 1.91
CA ALA A 117 12.20 20.38 0.58
C ALA A 117 10.67 20.53 0.55
N VAL A 118 9.97 19.91 1.49
CA VAL A 118 8.50 19.93 1.61
C VAL A 118 8.10 20.74 2.85
N ASN A 119 7.20 21.69 2.69
CA ASN A 119 6.59 22.38 3.82
C ASN A 119 5.49 21.50 4.44
N TRP A 120 5.91 20.54 5.27
CA TRP A 120 5.01 19.56 5.88
C TRP A 120 3.92 20.18 6.75
N ALA A 121 4.19 21.28 7.43
CA ALA A 121 3.18 22.00 8.21
C ALA A 121 2.01 22.47 7.34
N CYS A 122 2.29 22.99 6.14
CA CYS A 122 1.27 23.38 5.17
C CYS A 122 0.57 22.13 4.57
N VAL A 123 1.33 21.12 4.19
CA VAL A 123 0.81 19.89 3.58
C VAL A 123 -0.17 19.16 4.51
N ILE A 124 0.18 18.99 5.77
CA ILE A 124 -0.59 18.23 6.78
C ILE A 124 -1.74 19.08 7.37
N GLN A 125 -1.72 20.37 7.24
CA GLN A 125 -2.79 21.22 7.83
C GLN A 125 -4.19 20.72 7.48
N GLY A 126 -4.99 20.40 8.51
CA GLY A 126 -6.34 19.88 8.39
C GLY A 126 -6.44 18.43 7.92
N ALA A 127 -5.33 17.70 7.81
CA ALA A 127 -5.36 16.28 7.52
C ALA A 127 -5.82 15.49 8.76
N GLY A 128 -6.70 14.51 8.54
CA GLY A 128 -7.06 13.53 9.57
C GLY A 128 -6.14 12.31 9.54
N TRP A 129 -5.42 12.08 8.42
CA TRP A 129 -4.57 10.89 8.24
C TRP A 129 -3.38 11.16 7.34
N PHE A 130 -2.22 10.63 7.73
CA PHE A 130 -1.00 10.57 6.92
C PHE A 130 -0.60 9.11 6.69
N HIS A 131 -0.33 8.73 5.43
CA HIS A 131 0.07 7.38 5.04
C HIS A 131 1.38 7.38 4.25
N TRP A 132 2.26 6.40 4.57
CA TRP A 132 3.51 6.15 3.89
C TRP A 132 3.83 4.65 3.87
N THR A 133 4.81 4.22 3.08
CA THR A 133 5.26 2.83 3.05
C THR A 133 6.76 2.71 3.28
N GLY A 134 7.23 1.53 3.67
CA GLY A 134 8.66 1.23 3.83
C GLY A 134 9.46 1.32 2.53
N ILE A 135 8.80 1.42 1.37
CA ILE A 135 9.48 1.68 0.10
C ILE A 135 10.11 3.07 0.10
N THR A 136 9.39 4.07 0.58
CA THR A 136 9.81 5.47 0.50
C THR A 136 11.13 5.73 1.24
N PRO A 137 11.35 5.37 2.52
CA PRO A 137 12.65 5.52 3.16
C PRO A 137 13.74 4.62 2.57
N ALA A 138 13.39 3.51 1.89
CA ALA A 138 14.35 2.65 1.20
C ALA A 138 14.97 3.28 -0.06
N LEU A 139 14.43 4.40 -0.54
CA LEU A 139 14.97 5.12 -1.70
C LEU A 139 16.24 5.92 -1.37
N GLY A 140 16.55 6.13 -0.09
CA GLY A 140 17.76 6.81 0.36
C GLY A 140 17.62 7.47 1.73
N SER A 141 18.74 7.71 2.38
CA SER A 141 18.75 8.30 3.75
C SER A 141 18.13 9.70 3.81
N ALA A 142 18.28 10.51 2.76
CA ALA A 142 17.66 11.83 2.68
C ALA A 142 16.12 11.70 2.61
N VAL A 143 15.59 10.78 1.81
CA VAL A 143 14.16 10.52 1.71
C VAL A 143 13.61 9.95 3.02
N ALA A 144 14.38 9.09 3.70
CA ALA A 144 14.02 8.62 5.05
C ALA A 144 13.90 9.78 6.04
N GLY A 145 14.77 10.79 5.94
CA GLY A 145 14.66 12.06 6.71
C GLY A 145 13.36 12.81 6.39
N CYS A 146 12.97 12.90 5.12
CA CYS A 146 11.69 13.53 4.72
C CYS A 146 10.48 12.78 5.29
N VAL A 147 10.53 11.43 5.38
CA VAL A 147 9.47 10.64 6.04
C VAL A 147 9.40 10.99 7.52
N GLY A 148 10.54 11.09 8.20
CA GLY A 148 10.61 11.52 9.61
C GLY A 148 9.96 12.88 9.83
N GLU A 149 10.33 13.90 9.02
CA GLU A 149 9.71 15.23 9.07
C GLU A 149 8.18 15.18 8.87
N ALA A 150 7.72 14.36 7.92
CA ALA A 150 6.28 14.21 7.66
C ALA A 150 5.52 13.60 8.83
N ILE A 151 6.10 12.55 9.48
CA ILE A 151 5.54 11.89 10.67
C ILE A 151 5.45 12.90 11.83
N GLU A 152 6.52 13.66 12.09
CA GLU A 152 6.54 14.68 13.14
C GLU A 152 5.46 15.75 12.90
N ALA A 153 5.35 16.26 11.67
CA ALA A 153 4.33 17.24 11.31
C ALA A 153 2.90 16.68 11.45
N ALA A 154 2.68 15.40 11.05
CA ALA A 154 1.39 14.74 11.19
C ALA A 154 0.97 14.63 12.66
N ARG A 155 1.87 14.19 13.52
CA ARG A 155 1.64 14.08 14.97
C ARG A 155 1.39 15.46 15.60
N ALA A 156 2.18 16.46 15.25
CA ALA A 156 2.00 17.83 15.74
C ALA A 156 0.63 18.42 15.36
N ALA A 157 0.09 18.02 14.21
CA ALA A 157 -1.23 18.42 13.74
C ALA A 157 -2.38 17.54 14.27
N GLY A 158 -2.10 16.47 15.02
CA GLY A 158 -3.09 15.52 15.51
C GLY A 158 -3.66 14.60 14.43
N ALA A 159 -2.98 14.46 13.30
CA ALA A 159 -3.33 13.49 12.27
C ALA A 159 -2.84 12.10 12.64
N ALA A 160 -3.67 11.09 12.41
CA ALA A 160 -3.25 9.70 12.57
C ALA A 160 -2.20 9.31 11.51
N VAL A 161 -1.28 8.42 11.88
CA VAL A 161 -0.18 7.97 11.02
C VAL A 161 -0.28 6.47 10.76
N SER A 162 -0.28 6.09 9.48
CA SER A 162 -0.17 4.68 9.10
C SER A 162 1.04 4.40 8.23
N VAL A 163 1.55 3.18 8.35
CA VAL A 163 2.63 2.66 7.53
C VAL A 163 2.31 1.25 7.04
N ASP A 164 2.53 1.01 5.75
CA ASP A 164 2.68 -0.34 5.22
C ASP A 164 4.18 -0.69 5.18
N LEU A 165 4.61 -1.73 5.88
CA LEU A 165 6.01 -2.13 5.99
C LEU A 165 6.63 -2.45 4.64
N ASN A 166 5.89 -3.08 3.78
CA ASN A 166 6.11 -3.20 2.34
C ASN A 166 7.58 -3.48 1.95
N TYR A 167 8.20 -4.47 2.59
CA TYR A 167 9.61 -4.80 2.41
C TYR A 167 9.96 -5.11 0.95
N ARG A 168 11.08 -4.57 0.51
CA ARG A 168 11.62 -4.80 -0.83
C ARG A 168 13.08 -5.18 -0.78
N ARG A 169 13.37 -6.48 -0.79
CA ARG A 169 14.74 -7.06 -0.75
C ARG A 169 15.68 -6.47 -1.82
N LYS A 170 15.12 -5.98 -2.94
CA LYS A 170 15.91 -5.33 -4.01
C LYS A 170 16.36 -3.91 -3.67
N LEU A 171 15.81 -3.26 -2.65
CA LEU A 171 16.17 -1.90 -2.24
C LEU A 171 17.17 -1.89 -1.08
N TRP A 172 17.00 -2.78 -0.12
CA TRP A 172 17.83 -2.85 1.07
C TRP A 172 17.85 -4.22 1.72
N SER A 173 18.85 -4.47 2.57
CA SER A 173 18.91 -5.67 3.40
C SER A 173 17.93 -5.58 4.57
N GLU A 174 17.59 -6.73 5.18
CA GLU A 174 16.77 -6.78 6.40
C GLU A 174 17.38 -5.95 7.54
N ALA A 175 18.70 -6.06 7.74
CA ALA A 175 19.39 -5.31 8.79
C ALA A 175 19.27 -3.80 8.58
N GLU A 176 19.34 -3.32 7.35
CA GLU A 176 19.15 -1.91 7.04
C GLU A 176 17.70 -1.48 7.16
N ALA A 177 16.77 -2.31 6.68
CA ALA A 177 15.33 -2.08 6.86
C ALA A 177 14.99 -1.94 8.34
N GLN A 178 15.44 -2.86 9.20
CA GLN A 178 15.21 -2.79 10.64
C GLN A 178 15.82 -1.52 11.26
N ARG A 179 17.05 -1.19 10.89
CA ARG A 179 17.73 -0.01 11.42
C ARG A 179 16.98 1.30 11.12
N VAL A 180 16.41 1.41 9.92
CA VAL A 180 15.71 2.64 9.47
C VAL A 180 14.25 2.65 9.89
N MET A 181 13.55 1.52 9.74
CA MET A 181 12.11 1.47 9.95
C MET A 181 11.70 1.44 11.42
N ARG A 182 12.43 0.74 12.29
CA ARG A 182 12.04 0.63 13.71
C ARG A 182 11.82 1.98 14.39
N PRO A 183 12.67 3.02 14.25
CA PRO A 183 12.39 4.35 14.81
C PRO A 183 11.23 5.07 14.11
N LEU A 184 11.01 4.88 12.80
CA LEU A 184 9.95 5.54 12.05
C LEU A 184 8.56 4.95 12.35
N VAL A 185 8.49 3.66 12.68
CA VAL A 185 7.24 2.95 13.03
C VAL A 185 6.76 3.28 14.44
N GLN A 186 7.68 3.70 15.33
CA GLN A 186 7.38 3.96 16.74
C GLN A 186 6.19 4.91 16.90
N GLY A 187 5.15 4.48 17.64
CA GLY A 187 3.96 5.28 17.94
C GLY A 187 3.04 5.52 16.72
N ALA A 188 3.07 4.66 15.70
CA ALA A 188 2.11 4.72 14.61
C ALA A 188 0.70 4.29 15.06
N ASP A 189 -0.33 4.87 14.47
CA ASP A 189 -1.72 4.49 14.74
C ASP A 189 -2.10 3.17 14.07
N LEU A 190 -1.46 2.87 12.91
CA LEU A 190 -1.70 1.65 12.16
C LEU A 190 -0.42 1.19 11.45
N VAL A 191 0.00 -0.04 11.75
CA VAL A 191 1.02 -0.77 10.97
C VAL A 191 0.32 -1.83 10.13
N ILE A 192 0.67 -1.87 8.84
CA ILE A 192 0.20 -2.86 7.88
C ILE A 192 1.40 -3.68 7.43
N ALA A 193 1.23 -4.99 7.32
CA ALA A 193 2.26 -5.93 6.93
C ALA A 193 1.68 -7.08 6.11
N ASN A 194 2.52 -7.80 5.41
CA ASN A 194 2.24 -9.15 4.95
C ASN A 194 2.92 -10.18 5.88
N GLU A 195 2.87 -11.44 5.50
CA GLU A 195 3.35 -12.56 6.31
C GLU A 195 4.87 -12.49 6.62
N GLU A 196 5.66 -11.88 5.72
CA GLU A 196 7.13 -11.82 5.83
C GLU A 196 7.62 -10.49 6.43
N ASP A 197 6.85 -9.42 6.30
CA ASP A 197 7.29 -8.06 6.61
C ASP A 197 7.59 -7.85 8.09
N LEU A 198 6.82 -8.48 9.01
CA LEU A 198 7.03 -8.34 10.45
C LEU A 198 8.43 -8.78 10.87
N GLN A 199 8.89 -9.90 10.31
CA GLN A 199 10.25 -10.39 10.60
C GLN A 199 11.31 -9.58 9.86
N ALA A 200 11.14 -9.35 8.57
CA ALA A 200 12.15 -8.69 7.75
C ALA A 200 12.41 -7.24 8.19
N VAL A 201 11.35 -6.51 8.54
CA VAL A 201 11.40 -5.06 8.82
C VAL A 201 11.50 -4.74 10.31
N LEU A 202 10.82 -5.51 11.16
CA LEU A 202 10.77 -5.23 12.60
C LEU A 202 11.54 -6.25 13.45
N GLY A 203 11.93 -7.38 12.87
CA GLY A 203 12.64 -8.46 13.58
C GLY A 203 11.71 -9.32 14.44
N VAL A 204 10.39 -9.24 14.23
CA VAL A 204 9.39 -10.00 14.99
C VAL A 204 8.95 -11.21 14.18
N ALA A 205 9.37 -12.40 14.63
CA ALA A 205 9.03 -13.65 13.97
C ALA A 205 7.58 -14.07 14.24
N VAL A 206 6.93 -14.65 13.22
CA VAL A 206 5.64 -15.33 13.37
C VAL A 206 5.92 -16.81 13.62
N SER A 207 5.72 -17.25 14.86
CA SER A 207 6.00 -18.63 15.26
C SER A 207 4.93 -19.58 14.71
N GLY A 208 5.36 -20.65 13.98
CA GLY A 208 4.45 -21.70 13.51
C GLY A 208 3.72 -21.45 12.20
N ALA A 209 3.95 -20.32 11.52
CA ALA A 209 3.40 -20.09 10.19
C ALA A 209 4.32 -20.73 9.13
N ASP A 210 3.84 -21.75 8.44
CA ASP A 210 4.49 -22.26 7.23
C ASP A 210 3.81 -21.62 6.00
N VAL A 211 4.29 -20.43 5.66
CA VAL A 211 3.78 -19.60 4.54
C VAL A 211 3.82 -20.38 3.21
N THR A 212 4.73 -21.37 3.09
CA THR A 212 4.92 -22.14 1.86
C THR A 212 3.87 -23.22 1.66
N ARG A 213 3.18 -23.64 2.72
CA ARG A 213 2.19 -24.73 2.69
C ARG A 213 0.73 -24.27 2.71
N GLY A 214 0.47 -22.94 2.72
CA GLY A 214 -0.91 -22.41 2.67
C GLY A 214 -1.76 -22.67 3.93
N ALA A 215 -1.17 -23.20 5.02
CA ALA A 215 -1.83 -23.37 6.29
C ALA A 215 -1.52 -22.16 7.19
N LEU A 216 -2.31 -21.10 7.05
CA LEU A 216 -2.16 -19.89 7.86
C LEU A 216 -2.97 -20.07 9.15
N ASP A 217 -2.28 -20.38 10.25
CA ASP A 217 -2.90 -20.33 11.58
C ASP A 217 -3.00 -18.86 12.01
N ALA A 218 -4.20 -18.29 11.97
CA ALA A 218 -4.45 -16.92 12.40
C ALA A 218 -4.01 -16.65 13.85
N SER A 219 -3.98 -17.67 14.72
CA SER A 219 -3.53 -17.54 16.11
C SER A 219 -2.04 -17.21 16.22
N ALA A 220 -1.21 -17.71 15.31
CA ALA A 220 0.21 -17.43 15.27
C ALA A 220 0.50 -15.93 15.00
N TYR A 221 -0.37 -15.26 14.22
CA TYR A 221 -0.25 -13.83 13.96
C TYR A 221 -0.67 -12.96 15.13
N ARG A 222 -1.54 -13.46 16.02
CA ARG A 222 -1.98 -12.70 17.21
C ARG A 222 -0.80 -12.30 18.09
N GLU A 223 0.08 -13.26 18.38
CA GLU A 223 1.24 -13.03 19.25
C GLU A 223 2.24 -12.07 18.61
N ALA A 224 2.54 -12.25 17.32
CA ALA A 224 3.44 -11.38 16.58
C ALA A 224 2.88 -9.94 16.49
N CYS A 225 1.59 -9.78 16.18
CA CYS A 225 0.93 -8.46 16.15
C CYS A 225 0.93 -7.81 17.53
N ALA A 226 0.67 -8.57 18.61
CA ALA A 226 0.72 -8.06 19.98
C ALA A 226 2.15 -7.60 20.33
N THR A 227 3.17 -8.38 19.98
CA THR A 227 4.58 -8.02 20.19
C THR A 227 4.91 -6.70 19.49
N VAL A 228 4.56 -6.55 18.21
CA VAL A 228 4.77 -5.30 17.45
C VAL A 228 4.02 -4.14 18.10
N ALA A 229 2.76 -4.33 18.45
CA ALA A 229 1.93 -3.29 19.05
C ALA A 229 2.52 -2.77 20.38
N HIS A 230 3.05 -3.65 21.21
CA HIS A 230 3.64 -3.27 22.50
C HIS A 230 5.08 -2.75 22.37
N GLU A 231 5.93 -3.40 21.56
CA GLU A 231 7.33 -3.00 21.40
C GLU A 231 7.47 -1.63 20.74
N PHE A 232 6.62 -1.32 19.76
CA PHE A 232 6.67 -0.09 18.99
C PHE A 232 5.60 0.94 19.37
N ASP A 233 4.86 0.74 20.43
CA ASP A 233 3.78 1.62 20.87
C ASP A 233 2.73 1.88 19.78
N VAL A 234 2.44 0.88 18.95
CA VAL A 234 1.52 0.96 17.83
C VAL A 234 0.10 0.68 18.27
N ALA A 235 -0.86 1.52 17.88
CA ALA A 235 -2.25 1.34 18.30
C ALA A 235 -2.92 0.12 17.66
N ARG A 236 -2.63 -0.14 16.37
CA ARG A 236 -3.20 -1.27 15.60
C ARG A 236 -2.19 -1.89 14.67
N VAL A 237 -2.20 -3.21 14.56
CA VAL A 237 -1.37 -3.97 13.62
C VAL A 237 -2.28 -4.85 12.75
N ALA A 238 -2.21 -4.66 11.43
CA ALA A 238 -2.96 -5.44 10.46
C ALA A 238 -2.01 -6.27 9.58
N VAL A 239 -2.38 -7.52 9.33
CA VAL A 239 -1.61 -8.41 8.45
C VAL A 239 -2.52 -8.96 7.37
N THR A 240 -2.09 -8.82 6.11
CA THR A 240 -2.74 -9.49 4.97
C THR A 240 -2.30 -10.95 4.93
N LEU A 241 -3.26 -11.84 4.71
CA LEU A 241 -3.03 -13.28 4.63
C LEU A 241 -3.38 -13.78 3.24
N ARG A 242 -2.39 -14.33 2.54
CA ARG A 242 -2.54 -14.83 1.18
C ARG A 242 -2.21 -16.31 1.10
N GLU A 243 -3.19 -17.12 0.73
CA GLU A 243 -3.00 -18.51 0.37
C GLU A 243 -2.86 -18.63 -1.15
N SER A 244 -1.63 -18.81 -1.65
CA SER A 244 -1.35 -18.88 -3.08
C SER A 244 -1.47 -20.31 -3.59
N HIS A 245 -2.45 -20.57 -4.46
CA HIS A 245 -2.64 -21.86 -5.14
C HIS A 245 -1.95 -21.86 -6.52
N SER A 246 -2.02 -20.73 -7.20
CA SER A 246 -1.38 -20.51 -8.50
C SER A 246 -1.15 -19.00 -8.71
N ALA A 247 -0.60 -18.62 -9.86
CA ALA A 247 -0.54 -17.20 -10.25
C ALA A 247 -1.95 -16.62 -10.49
N SER A 248 -2.93 -17.47 -10.81
CA SER A 248 -4.30 -17.07 -11.14
C SER A 248 -5.30 -17.21 -10.00
N ASP A 249 -5.08 -18.13 -9.07
CA ASP A 249 -6.06 -18.48 -8.04
C ASP A 249 -5.43 -18.40 -6.65
N ASN A 250 -5.99 -17.53 -5.81
CA ASN A 250 -5.54 -17.31 -4.43
C ASN A 250 -6.75 -17.24 -3.50
N HIS A 251 -6.51 -17.50 -2.21
CA HIS A 251 -7.42 -17.00 -1.18
C HIS A 251 -6.81 -15.76 -0.52
N TRP A 252 -7.70 -14.86 -0.09
CA TRP A 252 -7.33 -13.59 0.49
C TRP A 252 -8.15 -13.31 1.73
N SER A 253 -7.45 -12.95 2.80
CA SER A 253 -8.04 -12.57 4.09
C SER A 253 -7.08 -11.64 4.83
N GLY A 254 -7.41 -11.26 6.04
CA GLY A 254 -6.54 -10.47 6.90
C GLY A 254 -6.90 -10.57 8.36
N VAL A 255 -5.99 -10.14 9.21
CA VAL A 255 -6.17 -10.02 10.65
C VAL A 255 -5.84 -8.60 11.11
N LEU A 256 -6.41 -8.19 12.25
CA LEU A 256 -6.17 -6.90 12.89
C LEU A 256 -6.10 -7.09 14.40
N PHE A 257 -5.03 -6.62 15.00
CA PHE A 257 -4.84 -6.57 16.46
C PHE A 257 -4.97 -5.13 16.95
N GLU A 258 -5.65 -4.94 18.08
CA GLU A 258 -5.79 -3.66 18.78
C GLU A 258 -5.05 -3.72 20.12
N ARG A 259 -4.12 -2.81 20.34
CA ARG A 259 -3.29 -2.82 21.56
C ARG A 259 -4.10 -2.51 22.81
N GLU A 260 -4.96 -1.50 22.77
CA GLU A 260 -5.70 -1.02 23.94
C GLU A 260 -6.67 -2.06 24.52
N SER A 261 -7.41 -2.73 23.64
CA SER A 261 -8.40 -3.74 24.03
C SER A 261 -7.83 -5.16 24.09
N GLY A 262 -6.66 -5.42 23.48
CA GLY A 262 -6.14 -6.76 23.23
C GLY A 262 -6.99 -7.57 22.25
N ALA A 263 -7.93 -6.93 21.56
CA ALA A 263 -8.83 -7.59 20.62
C ALA A 263 -8.07 -8.01 19.35
N PHE A 264 -8.42 -9.18 18.84
CA PHE A 264 -7.88 -9.73 17.61
C PHE A 264 -9.02 -10.12 16.69
N HIS A 265 -9.05 -9.51 15.52
CA HIS A 265 -10.09 -9.69 14.53
C HIS A 265 -9.54 -10.45 13.33
N GLN A 266 -10.37 -11.32 12.77
CA GLN A 266 -10.12 -12.02 11.51
C GLN A 266 -11.24 -11.70 10.52
N SER A 267 -10.88 -11.41 9.27
CA SER A 267 -11.84 -11.14 8.21
C SER A 267 -12.45 -12.41 7.62
N PRO A 268 -13.55 -12.29 6.87
CA PRO A 268 -13.93 -13.30 5.89
C PRO A 268 -12.79 -13.61 4.91
N ARG A 269 -12.82 -14.80 4.30
CA ARG A 269 -11.87 -15.25 3.29
C ARG A 269 -12.52 -15.22 1.92
N TYR A 270 -11.89 -14.54 0.96
CA TYR A 270 -12.35 -14.49 -0.42
C TYR A 270 -11.51 -15.42 -1.30
N ALA A 271 -12.18 -16.22 -2.13
CA ALA A 271 -11.55 -16.96 -3.22
C ALA A 271 -11.42 -16.01 -4.42
N LEU A 272 -10.19 -15.79 -4.86
CA LEU A 272 -9.87 -14.81 -5.91
C LEU A 272 -9.40 -15.52 -7.18
N ARG A 273 -9.95 -15.09 -8.33
CA ARG A 273 -9.34 -15.29 -9.63
C ARG A 273 -8.66 -14.01 -10.07
N ILE A 274 -7.34 -14.05 -10.05
CA ILE A 274 -6.50 -12.85 -10.20
C ILE A 274 -6.45 -12.40 -11.67
N VAL A 275 -6.82 -11.15 -11.91
CA VAL A 275 -6.58 -10.43 -13.17
C VAL A 275 -5.28 -9.64 -13.07
N ASP A 276 -5.11 -8.87 -12.01
CA ASP A 276 -3.85 -8.19 -11.67
C ASP A 276 -3.69 -8.09 -10.15
N ARG A 277 -2.52 -8.54 -9.65
CA ARG A 277 -2.25 -8.58 -8.21
C ARG A 277 -1.62 -7.30 -7.66
N ILE A 278 -1.06 -6.45 -8.55
CA ILE A 278 -0.38 -5.23 -8.12
C ILE A 278 -1.42 -4.23 -7.61
N GLY A 279 -1.15 -3.59 -6.48
CA GLY A 279 -2.08 -2.67 -5.82
C GLY A 279 -3.09 -3.33 -4.86
N GLY A 280 -3.09 -4.67 -4.73
CA GLY A 280 -3.99 -5.36 -3.78
C GLY A 280 -3.72 -4.99 -2.32
N GLY A 281 -2.45 -4.98 -1.89
CA GLY A 281 -2.04 -4.52 -0.56
C GLY A 281 -2.36 -3.05 -0.33
N ASP A 282 -2.09 -2.20 -1.32
CA ASP A 282 -2.38 -0.76 -1.25
C ASP A 282 -3.89 -0.49 -1.10
N SER A 283 -4.72 -1.28 -1.80
CA SER A 283 -6.19 -1.22 -1.66
C SER A 283 -6.66 -1.66 -0.28
N PHE A 284 -6.02 -2.67 0.31
CA PHE A 284 -6.27 -3.08 1.69
C PHE A 284 -5.91 -1.95 2.66
N ALA A 285 -4.75 -1.34 2.52
CA ALA A 285 -4.32 -0.21 3.33
C ALA A 285 -5.31 0.97 3.25
N ALA A 286 -5.71 1.33 2.03
CA ALA A 286 -6.69 2.39 1.81
C ALA A 286 -8.05 2.08 2.46
N GLY A 287 -8.51 0.84 2.38
CA GLY A 287 -9.76 0.41 3.00
C GLY A 287 -9.74 0.51 4.52
N LEU A 288 -8.64 0.10 5.15
CA LEU A 288 -8.44 0.27 6.60
C LEU A 288 -8.45 1.74 7.01
N VAL A 289 -7.64 2.57 6.31
CA VAL A 289 -7.56 4.01 6.58
C VAL A 289 -8.94 4.66 6.46
N PHE A 290 -9.67 4.36 5.38
CA PHE A 290 -10.98 4.93 5.11
C PHE A 290 -12.00 4.65 6.23
N GLU A 291 -12.17 3.39 6.61
CA GLU A 291 -13.16 3.00 7.62
C GLU A 291 -12.72 3.41 9.04
N LEU A 292 -11.43 3.28 9.41
CA LEU A 292 -10.92 3.69 10.72
C LEU A 292 -11.02 5.21 10.90
N MET A 293 -10.70 6.00 9.87
CA MET A 293 -10.84 7.45 9.87
C MET A 293 -12.33 7.88 9.98
N GLY A 294 -13.24 7.06 9.45
CA GLY A 294 -14.69 7.21 9.60
C GLY A 294 -15.23 6.80 10.97
N GLY A 295 -14.40 6.30 11.88
CA GLY A 295 -14.80 5.84 13.22
C GLY A 295 -15.47 4.47 13.19
N ALA A 296 -15.33 3.68 12.14
CA ALA A 296 -15.89 2.34 12.07
C ALA A 296 -15.23 1.39 13.09
N PRO A 297 -15.97 0.42 13.65
CA PRO A 297 -15.37 -0.63 14.47
C PRO A 297 -14.27 -1.38 13.72
N PRO A 298 -13.15 -1.74 14.36
CA PRO A 298 -12.00 -2.38 13.70
C PRO A 298 -12.30 -3.65 12.92
N ALA A 299 -13.21 -4.49 13.42
CA ALA A 299 -13.67 -5.68 12.69
C ALA A 299 -14.36 -5.33 11.35
N ARG A 300 -15.15 -4.24 11.32
CA ARG A 300 -15.78 -3.74 10.09
C ARG A 300 -14.74 -3.14 9.15
N ALA A 301 -13.80 -2.34 9.68
CA ALA A 301 -12.72 -1.75 8.89
C ALA A 301 -11.86 -2.84 8.22
N LEU A 302 -11.54 -3.91 8.94
CA LEU A 302 -10.84 -5.07 8.39
C LEU A 302 -11.65 -5.76 7.28
N GLY A 303 -12.96 -5.98 7.49
CA GLY A 303 -13.84 -6.57 6.47
C GLY A 303 -13.87 -5.74 5.20
N PHE A 304 -14.02 -4.41 5.32
CA PHE A 304 -14.00 -3.48 4.19
C PHE A 304 -12.66 -3.51 3.45
N ALA A 305 -11.55 -3.49 4.18
CA ALA A 305 -10.20 -3.51 3.59
C ALA A 305 -9.94 -4.77 2.76
N VAL A 306 -10.33 -5.94 3.28
CA VAL A 306 -10.18 -7.22 2.57
C VAL A 306 -11.09 -7.28 1.34
N ALA A 307 -12.34 -6.79 1.43
CA ALA A 307 -13.27 -6.73 0.30
C ALA A 307 -12.78 -5.75 -0.79
N ALA A 308 -12.28 -4.57 -0.41
CA ALA A 308 -11.68 -3.61 -1.34
C ALA A 308 -10.50 -4.20 -2.10
N SER A 309 -9.62 -4.89 -1.38
CA SER A 309 -8.49 -5.60 -1.96
C SER A 309 -8.92 -6.74 -2.87
N ALA A 310 -9.94 -7.52 -2.48
CA ALA A 310 -10.50 -8.59 -3.30
C ALA A 310 -11.01 -8.06 -4.66
N LEU A 311 -11.75 -6.94 -4.65
CA LEU A 311 -12.23 -6.29 -5.88
C LEU A 311 -11.07 -5.78 -6.74
N LYS A 312 -10.01 -5.19 -6.12
CA LYS A 312 -8.83 -4.72 -6.85
C LYS A 312 -8.19 -5.84 -7.67
N HIS A 313 -8.11 -7.05 -7.16
CA HIS A 313 -7.51 -8.18 -7.87
C HIS A 313 -8.24 -8.53 -9.18
N SER A 314 -9.46 -8.05 -9.39
CA SER A 314 -10.23 -8.22 -10.63
C SER A 314 -10.01 -7.10 -11.67
N ILE A 315 -9.22 -6.08 -11.36
CA ILE A 315 -9.02 -4.87 -12.17
C ILE A 315 -7.59 -4.83 -12.71
N PRO A 316 -7.37 -4.69 -14.03
CA PRO A 316 -6.03 -4.50 -14.60
C PRO A 316 -5.40 -3.17 -14.14
N GLY A 317 -4.08 -3.17 -14.02
CA GLY A 317 -3.30 -2.00 -13.57
C GLY A 317 -3.19 -1.92 -12.05
N ASP A 318 -2.54 -0.88 -11.53
CA ASP A 318 -2.25 -0.73 -10.10
C ASP A 318 -3.42 -0.16 -9.31
N PHE A 319 -4.18 0.75 -9.92
CA PHE A 319 -5.20 1.52 -9.24
C PHE A 319 -6.46 0.70 -8.96
N ASN A 320 -6.96 0.84 -7.75
CA ASN A 320 -8.28 0.35 -7.38
C ASN A 320 -9.34 1.40 -7.76
N ARG A 321 -10.15 1.08 -8.77
CA ARG A 321 -11.19 1.97 -9.29
C ARG A 321 -12.59 1.57 -8.83
N VAL A 322 -12.71 1.08 -7.61
CA VAL A 322 -14.01 0.73 -7.01
C VAL A 322 -14.47 1.79 -6.04
N SER A 323 -15.76 2.05 -6.00
CA SER A 323 -16.38 2.92 -5.01
C SER A 323 -16.56 2.22 -3.66
N ALA A 324 -16.70 3.00 -2.59
CA ALA A 324 -17.01 2.46 -1.27
C ALA A 324 -18.31 1.63 -1.25
N ASP A 325 -19.29 1.97 -2.09
CA ASP A 325 -20.55 1.25 -2.17
C ASP A 325 -20.41 -0.11 -2.86
N GLU A 326 -19.52 -0.25 -3.86
CA GLU A 326 -19.19 -1.56 -4.43
C GLU A 326 -18.53 -2.46 -3.40
N VAL A 327 -17.61 -1.92 -2.59
CA VAL A 327 -16.98 -2.67 -1.50
C VAL A 327 -17.99 -3.13 -0.46
N ARG A 328 -18.90 -2.25 -0.04
CA ARG A 328 -19.98 -2.59 0.92
C ARG A 328 -20.90 -3.69 0.39
N ARG A 329 -21.31 -3.63 -0.88
CA ARG A 329 -22.11 -4.68 -1.51
C ARG A 329 -21.42 -6.04 -1.45
N LEU A 330 -20.12 -6.10 -1.74
CA LEU A 330 -19.36 -7.35 -1.60
C LEU A 330 -19.33 -7.85 -0.14
N MET A 331 -19.15 -6.95 0.83
CA MET A 331 -19.18 -7.29 2.25
C MET A 331 -20.55 -7.87 2.68
N ASP A 332 -21.64 -7.34 2.12
CA ASP A 332 -23.02 -7.76 2.42
C ASP A 332 -23.40 -9.05 1.69
N GLY A 333 -22.45 -9.69 0.98
CA GLY A 333 -22.62 -11.01 0.37
C GLY A 333 -23.00 -11.00 -1.13
N ASP A 334 -23.09 -9.82 -1.78
CA ASP A 334 -23.30 -9.74 -3.23
C ASP A 334 -22.01 -9.97 -4.02
N GLY A 335 -21.51 -11.21 -3.93
CA GLY A 335 -20.38 -11.69 -4.75
C GLY A 335 -20.83 -12.38 -6.05
N SER A 336 -22.10 -12.21 -6.46
CA SER A 336 -22.68 -12.95 -7.57
C SER A 336 -22.16 -12.58 -8.95
N GLY A 337 -21.52 -11.41 -9.10
CA GLY A 337 -21.06 -10.89 -10.39
C GLY A 337 -22.18 -10.62 -11.40
N ARG A 338 -23.44 -10.54 -10.96
CA ARG A 338 -24.59 -10.24 -11.84
C ARG A 338 -24.51 -8.80 -12.35
N VAL A 339 -25.02 -8.60 -13.58
CA VAL A 339 -25.11 -7.27 -14.19
C VAL A 339 -25.95 -6.36 -13.31
N GLN A 340 -25.33 -5.27 -12.84
CA GLN A 340 -26.03 -4.18 -12.16
C GLN A 340 -26.64 -3.23 -13.20
N ARG A 341 -27.92 -2.88 -13.04
CA ARG A 341 -28.66 -1.98 -13.94
C ARG A 341 -29.18 -0.78 -13.19
#